data_63f4c810e6610cc9a6ba89e5b6486d61
#
_entry.id   63f4c810e6610cc9a6ba89e5b6486d61
#
_cell.length_a   1.000
_cell.length_b   1.000
_cell.length_c   1.000
_cell.angle_alpha   90.00
_cell.angle_beta   90.00
_cell.angle_gamma   90.00
#
_symmetry.space_group_name_H-M   'P 1'
#
loop_
_entity.id
_entity.type
_entity.pdbx_description
1 polymer ?
#
loop_
_entity_poly.entity_id
_entity_poly.type
_entity_poly.pdbx_seq_one_letter_code
_entity_poly.pdbx_strand_id
1 'polypeptide(L)'
;VKLPEYFGILPKADLVVRRVESFREEPGGAQHYFPPTPDGSRPGVFYAHLSDMTSMPTFSLEAIAYHEGVPGHHMQIAIAQELKGIPKFRTQYGSTAYQEGWGLYTETLAKEMGQYADPYSDYGRLSAEIWRAIRLVASCPVNIFQLKHPAP
;
A
#
# COMPACT_ATOMS: atom_id res chain seq x y z
N VAL A 1 -1.82 14.94 -7.93
CA VAL A 1 -0.40 14.62 -7.71
C VAL A 1 0.36 14.91 -8.99
N LYS A 2 1.48 15.63 -8.91
CA LYS A 2 2.32 16.03 -10.05
C LYS A 2 3.32 14.91 -10.41
N LEU A 3 2.83 13.69 -10.62
CA LEU A 3 3.67 12.51 -10.87
C LEU A 3 4.71 12.70 -11.99
N PRO A 4 4.39 13.34 -13.15
CA PRO A 4 5.38 13.52 -14.21
C PRO A 4 6.59 14.38 -13.83
N GLU A 5 6.48 15.20 -12.79
CA GLU A 5 7.60 16.01 -12.29
C GLU A 5 8.63 15.18 -11.50
N TYR A 6 8.21 14.02 -10.98
CA TYR A 6 9.02 13.16 -10.11
C TYR A 6 9.40 11.83 -10.75
N PHE A 7 8.62 11.37 -11.72
CA PHE A 7 8.80 10.04 -12.31
C PHE A 7 8.87 10.12 -13.84
N GLY A 8 9.91 9.51 -14.41
CA GLY A 8 10.09 9.43 -15.84
C GLY A 8 9.18 8.41 -16.54
N ILE A 9 8.59 7.49 -15.78
CA ILE A 9 7.67 6.46 -16.28
C ILE A 9 6.44 6.42 -15.38
N LEU A 10 5.27 6.39 -16.00
CA LEU A 10 3.99 6.25 -15.31
C LEU A 10 3.30 4.95 -15.75
N PRO A 11 2.48 4.34 -14.88
CA PRO A 11 1.71 3.15 -15.27
C PRO A 11 0.69 3.49 -16.35
N LYS A 12 0.46 2.57 -17.27
CA LYS A 12 -0.58 2.69 -18.31
C LYS A 12 -1.94 2.21 -17.80
N ALA A 13 -1.92 1.27 -16.87
CA ALA A 13 -3.13 0.73 -16.29
C ALA A 13 -3.83 1.79 -15.42
N ASP A 14 -5.15 1.90 -15.58
CA ASP A 14 -5.99 2.74 -14.74
C ASP A 14 -6.08 2.21 -13.31
N LEU A 15 -6.32 3.13 -12.37
CA LEU A 15 -6.66 2.82 -10.98
C LEU A 15 -8.09 3.25 -10.70
N VAL A 16 -8.87 2.35 -10.13
CA VAL A 16 -10.20 2.66 -9.63
C VAL A 16 -10.28 2.42 -8.12
N VAL A 17 -11.07 3.23 -7.42
CA VAL A 17 -11.38 3.05 -6.00
C VAL A 17 -12.75 2.41 -5.89
N ARG A 18 -12.86 1.33 -5.12
CA ARG A 18 -14.12 0.62 -4.89
C ARG A 18 -14.28 0.25 -3.41
N ARG A 19 -15.52 0.25 -2.94
CA ARG A 19 -15.85 -0.42 -1.70
C ARG A 19 -15.70 -1.92 -1.88
N VAL A 20 -15.19 -2.61 -0.86
CA VAL A 20 -15.24 -4.08 -0.78
C VAL A 20 -16.70 -4.52 -0.80
N GLU A 21 -16.99 -5.61 -1.50
CA GLU A 21 -18.34 -6.15 -1.55
C GLU A 21 -18.81 -6.55 -0.13
N SER A 22 -20.04 -6.24 0.20
CA SER A 22 -20.58 -6.37 1.57
C SER A 22 -20.41 -7.78 2.18
N PHE A 23 -20.45 -8.82 1.34
CA PHE A 23 -20.26 -10.21 1.78
C PHE A 23 -18.78 -10.58 2.06
N ARG A 24 -17.83 -9.75 1.63
CA ARG A 24 -16.39 -9.91 1.87
C ARG A 24 -15.86 -8.90 2.88
N GLU A 25 -16.69 -7.94 3.26
CA GLU A 25 -16.30 -6.84 4.13
C GLU A 25 -16.30 -7.31 5.58
N GLU A 26 -15.13 -7.23 6.22
CA GLU A 26 -14.96 -7.61 7.63
C GLU A 26 -14.80 -6.36 8.50
N PRO A 27 -15.38 -6.34 9.71
CA PRO A 27 -15.14 -5.26 10.67
C PRO A 27 -13.64 -5.11 10.95
N GLY A 28 -13.11 -3.90 10.80
CA GLY A 28 -11.67 -3.65 10.96
C GLY A 28 -10.78 -4.15 9.81
N GLY A 29 -11.37 -4.58 8.70
CA GLY A 29 -10.64 -4.97 7.49
C GLY A 29 -9.76 -3.83 6.95
N ALA A 30 -8.52 -4.17 6.59
CA ALA A 30 -7.58 -3.20 6.06
C ALA A 30 -7.89 -2.83 4.61
N GLN A 31 -7.66 -1.57 4.28
CA GLN A 31 -7.62 -1.11 2.90
C GLN A 31 -6.53 -1.88 2.15
N HIS A 32 -6.77 -2.21 0.89
CA HIS A 32 -5.79 -2.97 0.12
C HIS A 32 -5.89 -2.71 -1.38
N TYR A 33 -4.77 -2.90 -2.04
CA TYR A 33 -4.68 -2.80 -3.49
C TYR A 33 -4.78 -4.17 -4.15
N PHE A 34 -5.48 -4.22 -5.30
CA PHE A 34 -5.54 -5.39 -6.17
C PHE A 34 -4.99 -5.02 -7.56
N PRO A 35 -3.96 -5.74 -8.07
CA PRO A 35 -3.27 -5.37 -9.30
C PRO A 35 -4.17 -5.42 -10.55
N PRO A 36 -3.85 -4.66 -11.61
CA PRO A 36 -4.48 -4.80 -12.90
C PRO A 36 -4.14 -6.16 -13.52
N THR A 37 -4.92 -6.59 -14.51
CA THR A 37 -4.51 -7.74 -15.32
C THR A 37 -3.41 -7.35 -16.30
N PRO A 38 -2.43 -8.25 -16.57
CA PRO A 38 -1.32 -7.94 -17.49
C PRO A 38 -1.77 -7.64 -18.93
N ASP A 39 -2.96 -8.12 -19.33
CA ASP A 39 -3.57 -7.88 -20.64
C ASP A 39 -4.39 -6.57 -20.70
N GLY A 40 -4.50 -5.85 -19.60
CA GLY A 40 -5.25 -4.60 -19.50
C GLY A 40 -6.77 -4.75 -19.46
N SER A 41 -7.30 -5.98 -19.38
CA SER A 41 -8.76 -6.23 -19.35
C SER A 41 -9.43 -5.75 -18.06
N ARG A 42 -8.67 -5.56 -16.98
CA ARG A 42 -9.14 -5.05 -15.70
C ARG A 42 -8.17 -4.02 -15.13
N PRO A 43 -8.65 -2.86 -14.64
CA PRO A 43 -7.81 -1.87 -13.98
C PRO A 43 -7.29 -2.38 -12.64
N GLY A 44 -6.32 -1.68 -12.07
CA GLY A 44 -5.96 -1.80 -10.66
C GLY A 44 -7.11 -1.31 -9.78
N VAL A 45 -7.29 -1.94 -8.63
CA VAL A 45 -8.39 -1.58 -7.72
C VAL A 45 -7.84 -1.29 -6.33
N PHE A 46 -8.10 -0.11 -5.83
CA PHE A 46 -7.93 0.20 -4.41
C PHE A 46 -9.26 -0.10 -3.71
N TYR A 47 -9.26 -1.10 -2.84
CA TYR A 47 -10.43 -1.52 -2.10
C TYR A 47 -10.50 -0.85 -0.74
N ALA A 48 -11.65 -0.20 -0.47
CA ALA A 48 -11.96 0.44 0.80
C ALA A 48 -12.94 -0.42 1.59
N HIS A 49 -12.58 -0.79 2.83
CA HIS A 49 -13.48 -1.40 3.80
C HIS A 49 -14.24 -0.28 4.53
N LEU A 50 -15.55 -0.30 4.48
CA LEU A 50 -16.42 0.74 5.03
C LEU A 50 -17.46 0.19 6.03
N SER A 51 -17.33 -1.07 6.46
CA SER A 51 -18.25 -1.70 7.41
C SER A 51 -18.19 -1.06 8.81
N ASP A 52 -17.01 -0.58 9.19
CA ASP A 52 -16.81 0.13 10.44
C ASP A 52 -16.05 1.45 10.19
N MET A 53 -16.80 2.52 10.06
CA MET A 53 -16.24 3.86 9.83
C MET A 53 -15.50 4.42 11.06
N THR A 54 -15.71 3.84 12.25
CA THR A 54 -15.03 4.28 13.47
C THR A 54 -13.59 3.78 13.54
N SER A 55 -13.29 2.68 12.84
CA SER A 55 -11.93 2.13 12.72
C SER A 55 -11.07 2.83 11.65
N MET A 56 -11.66 3.74 10.87
CA MET A 56 -11.00 4.47 9.77
C MET A 56 -10.97 5.97 10.02
N PRO A 57 -10.04 6.47 10.82
CA PRO A 57 -9.95 7.90 11.07
C PRO A 57 -9.53 8.63 9.76
N THR A 58 -10.19 9.75 9.49
CA THR A 58 -9.99 10.53 8.26
C THR A 58 -8.54 10.98 8.06
N PHE A 59 -7.81 11.24 9.14
CA PHE A 59 -6.40 11.64 9.08
C PHE A 59 -5.47 10.55 8.50
N SER A 60 -5.88 9.28 8.49
CA SER A 60 -5.08 8.18 7.91
C SER A 60 -5.32 7.99 6.41
N LEU A 61 -6.40 8.54 5.86
CA LEU A 61 -6.83 8.23 4.49
C LEU A 61 -5.83 8.66 3.44
N GLU A 62 -5.20 9.81 3.61
CA GLU A 62 -4.24 10.34 2.64
C GLU A 62 -2.99 9.48 2.57
N ALA A 63 -2.43 9.07 3.71
CA ALA A 63 -1.28 8.17 3.76
C ALA A 63 -1.59 6.80 3.12
N ILE A 64 -2.75 6.23 3.42
CA ILE A 64 -3.21 4.97 2.82
C ILE A 64 -3.38 5.12 1.31
N ALA A 65 -3.93 6.24 0.83
CA ALA A 65 -4.12 6.47 -0.60
C ALA A 65 -2.79 6.53 -1.37
N TYR A 66 -1.74 7.09 -0.78
CA TYR A 66 -0.40 7.07 -1.38
C TYR A 66 0.27 5.70 -1.30
N HIS A 67 0.00 4.93 -0.25
CA HIS A 67 0.49 3.56 -0.09
C HIS A 67 -0.12 2.61 -1.14
N GLU A 68 -1.45 2.57 -1.23
CA GLU A 68 -2.19 1.64 -2.10
C GLU A 68 -2.26 2.11 -3.56
N GLY A 69 -2.31 3.41 -3.76
CA GLY A 69 -2.50 4.03 -5.07
C GLY A 69 -1.22 4.47 -5.75
N VAL A 70 -1.15 5.77 -6.03
CA VAL A 70 0.00 6.40 -6.68
C VAL A 70 0.63 7.44 -5.75
N PRO A 71 1.96 7.36 -5.56
CA PRO A 71 2.96 6.55 -6.26
C PRO A 71 3.21 5.14 -5.67
N GLY A 72 2.32 4.62 -4.82
CA GLY A 72 2.48 3.37 -4.08
C GLY A 72 2.31 2.09 -4.91
N HIS A 73 1.56 1.14 -4.37
CA HIS A 73 1.43 -0.21 -4.94
C HIS A 73 0.95 -0.23 -6.37
N HIS A 74 -0.04 0.62 -6.72
CA HIS A 74 -0.52 0.66 -8.09
C HIS A 74 0.59 1.01 -9.07
N MET A 75 1.32 2.07 -8.81
CA MET A 75 2.38 2.51 -9.71
C MET A 75 3.49 1.46 -9.81
N GLN A 76 3.95 0.92 -8.70
CA GLN A 76 5.00 -0.08 -8.64
C GLN A 76 4.65 -1.34 -9.42
N ILE A 77 3.49 -1.92 -9.12
CA ILE A 77 3.10 -3.22 -9.64
C ILE A 77 2.68 -3.13 -11.11
N ALA A 78 1.92 -2.10 -11.48
CA ALA A 78 1.52 -1.89 -12.87
C ALA A 78 2.73 -1.68 -13.78
N ILE A 79 3.70 -0.85 -13.38
CA ILE A 79 4.94 -0.66 -14.14
C ILE A 79 5.72 -1.97 -14.22
N ALA A 80 5.83 -2.75 -13.13
CA ALA A 80 6.53 -4.04 -13.15
C ALA A 80 5.91 -5.02 -14.14
N GLN A 81 4.58 -5.05 -14.25
CA GLN A 81 3.86 -5.89 -15.23
C GLN A 81 4.07 -5.43 -16.69
N GLU A 82 4.33 -4.14 -16.90
CA GLU A 82 4.55 -3.55 -18.23
C GLU A 82 5.98 -3.72 -18.75
N LEU A 83 6.93 -4.16 -17.91
CA LEU A 83 8.32 -4.32 -18.28
C LEU A 83 8.49 -5.38 -19.39
N LYS A 84 9.31 -5.05 -20.39
CA LYS A 84 9.66 -5.95 -21.50
C LYS A 84 11.12 -6.35 -21.42
N GLY A 85 11.44 -7.48 -22.01
CA GLY A 85 12.83 -7.97 -22.08
C GLY A 85 13.37 -8.61 -20.81
N ILE A 86 12.51 -8.81 -19.81
CA ILE A 86 12.83 -9.54 -18.58
C ILE A 86 12.04 -10.85 -18.50
N PRO A 87 12.54 -11.86 -17.76
CA PRO A 87 11.80 -13.11 -17.57
C PRO A 87 10.41 -12.88 -17.01
N LYS A 88 9.40 -13.58 -17.54
CA LYS A 88 7.98 -13.39 -17.15
C LYS A 88 7.74 -13.53 -15.65
N PHE A 89 8.45 -14.42 -14.97
CA PHE A 89 8.28 -14.56 -13.52
C PHE A 89 8.61 -13.28 -12.76
N ARG A 90 9.54 -12.44 -13.27
CA ARG A 90 9.91 -11.16 -12.63
C ARG A 90 8.82 -10.10 -12.77
N THR A 91 7.96 -10.18 -13.77
CA THR A 91 6.85 -9.24 -13.93
C THR A 91 5.67 -9.56 -13.02
N GLN A 92 5.63 -10.78 -12.48
CA GLN A 92 4.52 -11.29 -11.66
C GLN A 92 4.93 -11.60 -10.22
N TYR A 93 6.24 -11.79 -9.99
CA TYR A 93 6.77 -12.06 -8.66
C TYR A 93 6.98 -10.76 -7.90
N GLY A 94 6.41 -10.69 -6.69
CA GLY A 94 6.67 -9.63 -5.74
C GLY A 94 7.09 -10.20 -4.40
N SER A 95 8.25 -9.81 -3.88
CA SER A 95 8.55 -10.07 -2.48
C SER A 95 7.82 -9.06 -1.61
N THR A 96 7.29 -9.51 -0.48
CA THR A 96 6.59 -8.63 0.49
C THR A 96 7.49 -7.46 0.92
N ALA A 97 8.78 -7.71 1.18
CA ALA A 97 9.73 -6.65 1.54
C ALA A 97 9.86 -5.58 0.45
N TYR A 98 9.85 -5.96 -0.82
CA TYR A 98 9.93 -5.01 -1.92
C TYR A 98 8.63 -4.22 -2.10
N GLN A 99 7.48 -4.88 -2.03
CA GLN A 99 6.19 -4.24 -2.19
C GLN A 99 5.87 -3.32 -1.03
N GLU A 100 5.90 -3.83 0.19
CA GLU A 100 5.58 -3.07 1.40
C GLU A 100 6.62 -1.98 1.71
N GLY A 101 7.90 -2.26 1.43
CA GLY A 101 8.96 -1.26 1.56
C GLY A 101 8.76 -0.07 0.63
N TRP A 102 8.33 -0.32 -0.61
CA TRP A 102 7.96 0.75 -1.54
C TRP A 102 6.71 1.50 -1.06
N GLY A 103 5.63 0.79 -0.69
CA GLY A 103 4.42 1.41 -0.16
C GLY A 103 4.71 2.34 1.03
N LEU A 104 5.51 1.87 1.99
CA LEU A 104 5.94 2.71 3.12
C LEU A 104 6.77 3.92 2.69
N TYR A 105 7.73 3.72 1.78
CA TYR A 105 8.54 4.83 1.26
C TYR A 105 7.70 5.89 0.57
N THR A 106 6.67 5.49 -0.18
CA THR A 106 5.83 6.44 -0.93
C THR A 106 4.97 7.32 -0.02
N GLU A 107 4.67 6.90 1.19
CA GLU A 107 4.02 7.76 2.18
C GLU A 107 4.91 8.96 2.54
N THR A 108 6.21 8.75 2.70
CA THR A 108 7.19 9.83 2.95
C THR A 108 7.48 10.62 1.68
N LEU A 109 7.63 9.95 0.54
CA LEU A 109 7.85 10.59 -0.75
C LEU A 109 6.70 11.55 -1.11
N ALA A 110 5.46 11.18 -0.81
CA ALA A 110 4.32 12.08 -1.01
C ALA A 110 4.47 13.38 -0.21
N LYS A 111 5.05 13.35 0.99
CA LYS A 111 5.37 14.55 1.75
C LYS A 111 6.42 15.42 1.05
N GLU A 112 7.47 14.81 0.51
CA GLU A 112 8.50 15.50 -0.27
C GLU A 112 7.93 16.11 -1.56
N MET A 113 6.90 15.48 -2.13
CA MET A 113 6.15 15.97 -3.29
C MET A 113 5.16 17.12 -2.94
N GLY A 114 5.15 17.59 -1.68
CA GLY A 114 4.30 18.70 -1.25
C GLY A 114 2.85 18.31 -0.95
N GLN A 115 2.60 17.01 -0.72
CA GLN A 115 1.29 16.52 -0.25
C GLN A 115 1.16 16.68 1.28
N TYR A 116 0.05 16.22 1.85
CA TYR A 116 -0.26 16.39 3.28
C TYR A 116 -0.35 17.88 3.67
N ALA A 117 -1.11 18.63 2.89
CA ALA A 117 -1.33 20.08 3.18
C ALA A 117 -2.07 20.27 4.51
N ASP A 118 -2.93 19.31 4.89
CA ASP A 118 -3.58 19.28 6.20
C ASP A 118 -2.63 18.67 7.25
N PRO A 119 -2.33 19.39 8.36
CA PRO A 119 -1.51 18.86 9.44
C PRO A 119 -2.04 17.56 10.06
N TYR A 120 -3.36 17.32 10.05
CA TYR A 120 -3.93 16.06 10.51
C TYR A 120 -3.59 14.90 9.59
N SER A 121 -3.57 15.11 8.28
CA SER A 121 -3.10 14.09 7.33
C SER A 121 -1.62 13.74 7.52
N ASP A 122 -0.77 14.74 7.79
CA ASP A 122 0.65 14.49 8.10
C ASP A 122 0.83 13.76 9.45
N TYR A 123 0.00 14.09 10.44
CA TYR A 123 -0.08 13.33 11.68
C TYR A 123 -0.45 11.87 11.42
N GLY A 124 -1.39 11.60 10.52
CA GLY A 124 -1.78 10.25 10.10
C GLY A 124 -0.62 9.47 9.50
N ARG A 125 0.16 10.10 8.62
CA ARG A 125 1.39 9.53 8.05
C ARG A 125 2.40 9.16 9.14
N LEU A 126 2.70 10.09 10.05
CA LEU A 126 3.63 9.85 11.16
C LEU A 126 3.14 8.76 12.10
N SER A 127 1.83 8.71 12.36
CA SER A 127 1.21 7.65 13.17
C SER A 127 1.35 6.27 12.54
N ALA A 128 1.18 6.17 11.22
CA ALA A 128 1.39 4.94 10.49
C ALA A 128 2.87 4.50 10.50
N GLU A 129 3.79 5.43 10.34
CA GLU A 129 5.23 5.18 10.35
C GLU A 129 5.70 4.66 11.71
N ILE A 130 5.34 5.34 12.81
CA ILE A 130 5.74 4.90 14.15
C ILE A 130 5.12 3.57 14.54
N TRP A 131 3.87 3.31 14.13
CA TRP A 131 3.21 2.03 14.38
C TRP A 131 3.95 0.86 13.70
N ARG A 132 4.41 1.04 12.46
CA ARG A 132 5.22 0.03 11.76
C ARG A 132 6.58 -0.15 12.42
N ALA A 133 7.25 0.92 12.86
CA ALA A 133 8.50 0.84 13.61
C ALA A 133 8.34 0.07 14.93
N ILE A 134 7.27 0.32 15.68
CA ILE A 134 6.95 -0.40 16.92
C ILE A 134 6.73 -1.89 16.63
N ARG A 135 6.04 -2.24 15.54
CA ARG A 135 5.81 -3.64 15.16
C ARG A 135 7.10 -4.39 14.89
N LEU A 136 8.12 -3.78 14.31
CA LEU A 136 9.42 -4.41 14.10
C LEU A 136 10.03 -4.85 15.44
N VAL A 137 9.97 -4.00 16.45
CA VAL A 137 10.50 -4.30 17.79
C VAL A 137 9.62 -5.33 18.51
N ALA A 138 8.31 -5.15 18.48
CA ALA A 138 7.37 -6.02 19.22
C ALA A 138 7.26 -7.42 18.60
N SER A 139 7.37 -7.58 17.28
CA SER A 139 7.24 -8.86 16.61
C SER A 139 8.46 -9.76 16.78
N CYS A 140 9.67 -9.18 16.79
CA CYS A 140 10.91 -9.95 16.94
C CYS A 140 11.01 -10.73 18.27
N PRO A 141 10.74 -10.14 19.45
CA PRO A 141 10.78 -10.85 20.72
C PRO A 141 9.76 -11.99 20.81
N VAL A 142 8.55 -11.79 20.29
CA VAL A 142 7.49 -12.83 20.29
C VAL A 142 7.93 -14.03 19.48
N ASN A 143 8.48 -13.83 18.30
CA ASN A 143 8.97 -14.91 17.44
C ASN A 143 10.14 -15.66 18.07
N ILE A 144 11.09 -14.94 18.70
CA ILE A 144 12.22 -15.55 19.41
C ILE A 144 11.74 -16.35 20.63
N PHE A 145 10.75 -15.84 21.36
CA PHE A 145 10.16 -16.53 22.49
C PHE A 145 9.48 -17.83 22.07
N GLN A 146 8.69 -17.81 21.01
CA GLN A 146 8.02 -18.99 20.46
C GLN A 146 9.01 -20.04 19.94
N LEU A 147 10.13 -19.62 19.33
CA LEU A 147 11.19 -20.53 18.89
C LEU A 147 11.91 -21.22 20.06
N LYS A 148 12.05 -20.54 21.20
CA LYS A 148 12.70 -21.08 22.40
C LYS A 148 11.75 -21.94 23.26
N HIS A 149 10.46 -21.70 23.15
CA HIS A 149 9.40 -22.36 23.91
C HIS A 149 8.28 -22.81 22.96
N PRO A 150 8.52 -23.82 22.10
CA PRO A 150 7.46 -24.37 21.27
C PRO A 150 6.31 -24.83 22.16
N ALA A 151 5.09 -24.60 21.72
CA ALA A 151 3.91 -25.08 22.45
C ALA A 151 3.96 -26.59 22.57
N PRO A 152 3.49 -27.19 23.71
CA PRO A 152 3.45 -28.61 23.93
C PRO A 152 2.59 -29.37 22.93
#